data_d8f26e6eccad82e00fc8842c1a610354
#
_entry.id   d8f26e6eccad82e00fc8842c1a610354
#
_cell.length_a   1.000
_cell.length_b   1.000
_cell.length_c   1.000
_cell.angle_alpha   90.00
_cell.angle_beta   90.00
_cell.angle_gamma   90.00
#
_symmetry.space_group_name_H-M   'P 1'
#
loop_
_entity.id
_entity.type
_entity.pdbx_description
1 polymer ?
#
loop_
_entity_poly.entity_id
_entity_poly.type
_entity_poly.pdbx_seq_one_letter_code
_entity_poly.pdbx_strand_id
1 'polypeptide(L)'
;ILLVKGINDQREDIEALRAAVERICPHRIQLNTVARPPAESWAKPLSAGELMALSRELGAEVIAPRRVCRTREEIPEETEILAYLSRRPAPVEELAEAFGIPPEKMKKILKELVRRELLKGHFFGRRIFYRINPEL
;
A
#
# COMPACT_ATOMS: atom_id res chain seq x y z
N ILE A 1 12.29 -7.51 2.74
CA ILE A 1 12.85 -6.40 3.56
C ILE A 1 11.88 -5.23 3.45
N LEU A 2 11.46 -4.67 4.58
CA LEU A 2 10.70 -3.43 4.66
C LEU A 2 11.62 -2.30 5.11
N LEU A 3 11.71 -1.24 4.31
CA LEU A 3 12.50 -0.04 4.62
C LEU A 3 11.58 1.13 4.98
N VAL A 4 11.89 1.78 6.10
CA VAL A 4 11.18 2.94 6.63
C VAL A 4 12.17 4.10 6.76
N LYS A 5 11.84 5.23 6.14
CA LYS A 5 12.73 6.38 6.06
C LYS A 5 13.11 6.91 7.43
N GLY A 6 14.41 7.07 7.66
CA GLY A 6 14.99 7.56 8.92
C GLY A 6 15.01 6.54 10.06
N ILE A 7 14.61 5.29 9.81
CA ILE A 7 14.57 4.22 10.81
C ILE A 7 15.60 3.14 10.51
N ASN A 8 15.62 2.61 9.28
CA ASN A 8 16.50 1.52 8.88
C ASN A 8 17.01 1.68 7.44
N ASP A 9 17.19 2.91 7.01
CA ASP A 9 17.70 3.28 5.67
C ASP A 9 19.08 3.97 5.74
N GLN A 10 19.69 4.02 6.93
CA GLN A 10 21.03 4.58 7.11
C GLN A 10 22.10 3.61 6.60
N ARG A 11 23.30 4.12 6.39
CA ARG A 11 24.41 3.32 5.82
C ARG A 11 24.70 2.06 6.64
N GLU A 12 24.73 2.20 7.95
CA GLU A 12 25.01 1.11 8.90
C GLU A 12 23.91 0.03 8.83
N ASP A 13 22.64 0.44 8.70
CA ASP A 13 21.51 -0.49 8.58
C ASP A 13 21.61 -1.30 7.29
N ILE A 14 21.95 -0.64 6.17
CA ILE A 14 22.08 -1.29 4.86
C ILE A 14 23.24 -2.27 4.85
N GLU A 15 24.36 -1.93 5.49
CA GLU A 15 25.51 -2.84 5.65
C GLU A 15 25.15 -4.06 6.49
N ALA A 16 24.41 -3.86 7.58
CA ALA A 16 23.92 -4.96 8.43
C ALA A 16 22.94 -5.86 7.67
N LEU A 17 22.02 -5.26 6.87
CA LEU A 17 21.09 -6.01 6.01
C LEU A 17 21.85 -6.82 4.95
N ARG A 18 22.88 -6.26 4.33
CA ARG A 18 23.73 -6.97 3.36
C ARG A 18 24.40 -8.18 4.01
N ALA A 19 25.05 -8.00 5.16
CA ALA A 19 25.67 -9.09 5.89
C ALA A 19 24.67 -10.18 6.29
N ALA A 20 23.47 -9.80 6.69
CA ALA A 20 22.39 -10.75 6.98
C ALA A 20 21.94 -11.53 5.75
N VAL A 21 21.76 -10.86 4.62
CA VAL A 21 21.41 -11.48 3.34
C VAL A 21 22.48 -12.48 2.86
N GLU A 22 23.75 -12.11 2.95
CA GLU A 22 24.87 -13.00 2.61
C GLU A 22 24.90 -14.25 3.49
N ARG A 23 24.63 -14.11 4.78
CA ARG A 23 24.58 -15.23 5.73
C ARG A 23 23.37 -16.14 5.52
N ILE A 24 22.20 -15.57 5.19
CA ILE A 24 20.96 -16.33 4.95
C ILE A 24 20.97 -17.00 3.58
N CYS A 25 21.66 -16.38 2.60
CA CYS A 25 21.73 -16.83 1.21
C CYS A 25 20.35 -17.13 0.59
N PRO A 26 19.40 -16.16 0.59
CA PRO A 26 18.05 -16.38 0.09
C PRO A 26 18.03 -16.49 -1.42
N HIS A 27 17.08 -17.25 -1.98
CA HIS A 27 16.88 -17.33 -3.44
C HIS A 27 16.40 -16.03 -4.07
N ARG A 28 15.73 -15.16 -3.29
CA ARG A 28 15.18 -13.89 -3.76
C ARG A 28 15.15 -12.88 -2.63
N ILE A 29 15.52 -11.65 -2.95
CA ILE A 29 15.45 -10.52 -2.04
C ILE A 29 14.40 -9.56 -2.60
N GLN A 30 13.45 -9.18 -1.77
CA GLN A 30 12.40 -8.23 -2.12
C GLN A 30 12.44 -7.03 -1.17
N LEU A 31 12.46 -5.82 -1.75
CA LEU A 31 12.37 -4.56 -1.02
C LEU A 31 10.96 -3.99 -1.10
N ASN A 32 10.49 -3.52 0.03
CA ASN A 32 9.24 -2.79 0.17
C ASN A 32 9.47 -1.55 1.01
N THR A 33 8.54 -0.60 0.95
CA THR A 33 8.50 0.55 1.84
C THR A 33 7.06 0.81 2.29
N VAL A 34 6.84 1.82 3.11
CA VAL A 34 5.50 2.20 3.57
C VAL A 34 4.64 2.59 2.38
N ALA A 35 3.73 1.72 1.97
CA ALA A 35 2.88 1.89 0.78
C ALA A 35 1.45 2.33 1.11
N ARG A 36 1.07 2.32 2.39
CA ARG A 36 -0.27 2.66 2.90
C ARG A 36 -0.15 3.59 4.10
N PRO A 37 -1.24 4.28 4.49
CA PRO A 37 -1.26 5.05 5.72
C PRO A 37 -0.84 4.17 6.89
N PRO A 38 0.29 4.47 7.55
CA PRO A 38 0.76 3.70 8.69
C PRO A 38 -0.05 4.06 9.94
N ALA A 39 -0.02 3.19 10.94
CA ALA A 39 -0.59 3.46 12.26
C ALA A 39 0.16 4.62 12.96
N GLU A 40 1.47 4.65 12.76
CA GLU A 40 2.36 5.64 13.37
C GLU A 40 2.71 6.75 12.36
N SER A 41 2.46 7.99 12.73
CA SER A 41 2.67 9.16 11.86
C SER A 41 4.11 9.43 11.44
N TRP A 42 5.08 8.91 12.22
CA TRP A 42 6.51 9.00 11.92
C TRP A 42 6.97 8.02 10.84
N ALA A 43 6.24 6.94 10.57
CA ALA A 43 6.62 5.94 9.58
C ALA A 43 6.42 6.49 8.17
N LYS A 44 7.51 6.88 7.52
CA LYS A 44 7.51 7.49 6.19
C LYS A 44 8.08 6.54 5.14
N PRO A 45 7.55 6.57 3.90
CA PRO A 45 8.12 5.81 2.80
C PRO A 45 9.47 6.38 2.34
N LEU A 46 10.31 5.52 1.78
CA LEU A 46 11.39 5.95 0.92
C LEU A 46 10.82 6.47 -0.40
N SER A 47 11.51 7.41 -1.03
CA SER A 47 11.20 7.80 -2.41
C SER A 47 11.50 6.65 -3.39
N ALA A 48 10.88 6.69 -4.57
CA ALA A 48 11.15 5.69 -5.61
C ALA A 48 12.63 5.64 -6.00
N GLY A 49 13.32 6.79 -6.04
CA GLY A 49 14.73 6.87 -6.35
C GLY A 49 15.62 6.20 -5.29
N GLU A 50 15.36 6.48 -4.00
CA GLU A 50 16.06 5.86 -2.87
C GLU A 50 15.86 4.34 -2.86
N LEU A 51 14.61 3.90 -3.04
CA LEU A 51 14.28 2.48 -3.05
C LEU A 51 14.96 1.74 -4.23
N MET A 52 15.01 2.36 -5.42
CA MET A 52 15.71 1.81 -6.59
C MET A 52 17.22 1.78 -6.41
N ALA A 53 17.82 2.77 -5.76
CA ALA A 53 19.25 2.76 -5.46
C ALA A 53 19.61 1.61 -4.53
N LEU A 54 18.86 1.43 -3.44
CA LEU A 54 19.06 0.34 -2.48
C LEU A 54 18.76 -1.03 -3.09
N SER A 55 17.79 -1.12 -4.00
CA SER A 55 17.50 -2.34 -4.78
C SER A 55 18.73 -2.81 -5.56
N ARG A 56 19.41 -1.90 -6.26
CA ARG A 56 20.63 -2.22 -7.00
C ARG A 56 21.78 -2.62 -6.06
N GLU A 57 21.92 -1.91 -4.96
CA GLU A 57 22.98 -2.15 -3.99
C GLU A 57 22.85 -3.51 -3.30
N LEU A 58 21.63 -3.94 -2.97
CA LEU A 58 21.33 -5.21 -2.32
C LEU A 58 21.05 -6.37 -3.29
N GLY A 59 21.06 -6.13 -4.60
CA GLY A 59 20.66 -7.13 -5.58
C GLY A 59 19.21 -7.58 -5.42
N ALA A 60 18.33 -6.65 -5.01
CA ALA A 60 16.96 -6.94 -4.63
C ALA A 60 15.96 -6.43 -5.68
N GLU A 61 14.76 -7.03 -5.69
CA GLU A 61 13.62 -6.58 -6.50
C GLU A 61 12.73 -5.63 -5.68
N VAL A 62 12.31 -4.51 -6.26
CA VAL A 62 11.29 -3.65 -5.65
C VAL A 62 9.91 -4.26 -5.90
N ILE A 63 9.14 -4.45 -4.83
CA ILE A 63 7.76 -4.93 -4.95
C ILE A 63 6.90 -3.81 -5.55
N ALA A 64 6.54 -3.96 -6.84
CA ALA A 64 5.52 -3.14 -7.45
C ALA A 64 4.12 -3.68 -7.10
N PRO A 65 3.11 -2.82 -6.92
CA PRO A 65 1.73 -3.29 -6.75
C PRO A 65 1.33 -4.10 -8.00
N ARG A 66 0.98 -5.37 -7.78
CA ARG A 66 0.57 -6.28 -8.85
C ARG A 66 -0.84 -5.93 -9.30
N ARG A 67 -1.00 -5.53 -10.55
CA ARG A 67 -2.32 -5.34 -11.17
C ARG A 67 -2.90 -6.71 -11.50
N VAL A 68 -3.95 -7.11 -10.81
CA VAL A 68 -4.77 -8.28 -11.16
C VAL A 68 -6.04 -7.75 -11.81
N CYS A 69 -6.12 -7.86 -13.11
CA CYS A 69 -7.32 -7.45 -13.85
C CYS A 69 -8.38 -8.56 -13.72
N ARG A 70 -9.38 -8.36 -12.89
CA ARG A 70 -10.62 -9.15 -12.88
C ARG A 70 -11.74 -8.23 -13.33
N THR A 71 -12.43 -8.58 -14.40
CA THR A 71 -13.66 -7.90 -14.84
C THR A 71 -14.85 -8.58 -14.17
N ARG A 72 -15.58 -7.85 -13.34
CA ARG A 72 -16.88 -8.26 -12.80
C ARG A 72 -17.94 -7.33 -13.41
N GLU A 73 -19.05 -7.88 -13.89
CA GLU A 73 -20.14 -7.09 -14.43
C GLU A 73 -21.07 -6.54 -13.34
N GLU A 74 -21.09 -7.17 -12.18
CA GLU A 74 -21.93 -6.79 -11.05
C GLU A 74 -21.25 -5.73 -10.15
N ILE A 75 -22.04 -4.77 -9.71
CA ILE A 75 -21.62 -3.77 -8.74
C ILE A 75 -21.48 -4.48 -7.37
N PRO A 76 -20.34 -4.32 -6.66
CA PRO A 76 -20.17 -4.93 -5.35
C PRO A 76 -21.17 -4.37 -4.36
N GLU A 77 -21.63 -5.22 -3.44
CA GLU A 77 -22.46 -4.78 -2.33
C GLU A 77 -21.66 -3.87 -1.38
N GLU A 78 -22.37 -2.92 -0.76
CA GLU A 78 -21.77 -2.01 0.23
C GLU A 78 -21.06 -2.76 1.34
N THR A 79 -21.66 -3.85 1.83
CA THR A 79 -21.13 -4.73 2.88
C THR A 79 -19.78 -5.35 2.48
N GLU A 80 -19.59 -5.71 1.22
CA GLU A 80 -18.32 -6.25 0.70
C GLU A 80 -17.22 -5.19 0.74
N ILE A 81 -17.53 -3.95 0.35
CA ILE A 81 -16.58 -2.83 0.37
C ILE A 81 -16.20 -2.47 1.80
N LEU A 82 -17.18 -2.39 2.71
CA LEU A 82 -16.94 -2.12 4.12
C LEU A 82 -16.10 -3.23 4.76
N ALA A 83 -16.40 -4.51 4.48
CA ALA A 83 -15.63 -5.64 4.95
C ALA A 83 -14.18 -5.64 4.43
N TYR A 84 -13.95 -5.18 3.21
CA TYR A 84 -12.60 -5.01 2.67
C TYR A 84 -11.84 -3.90 3.44
N LEU A 85 -12.47 -2.75 3.61
CA LEU A 85 -11.87 -1.57 4.24
C LEU A 85 -11.72 -1.71 5.77
N SER A 86 -12.46 -2.61 6.41
CA SER A 86 -12.28 -2.94 7.83
C SER A 86 -10.91 -3.58 8.13
N ARG A 87 -10.34 -4.27 7.14
CA ARG A 87 -9.03 -4.92 7.27
C ARG A 87 -7.87 -3.97 7.05
N ARG A 88 -8.05 -2.99 6.15
CA ARG A 88 -7.01 -2.04 5.78
C ARG A 88 -7.55 -0.89 4.93
N PRO A 89 -6.99 0.32 5.06
CA PRO A 89 -7.28 1.42 4.14
C PRO A 89 -6.84 1.08 2.72
N ALA A 90 -7.61 1.52 1.71
CA ALA A 90 -7.28 1.30 0.31
C ALA A 90 -7.68 2.51 -0.57
N PRO A 91 -6.93 2.80 -1.66
CA PRO A 91 -7.29 3.82 -2.63
C PRO A 91 -8.31 3.27 -3.65
N VAL A 92 -8.93 4.20 -4.43
CA VAL A 92 -9.94 3.87 -5.44
C VAL A 92 -9.45 2.79 -6.42
N GLU A 93 -8.23 2.93 -6.90
CA GLU A 93 -7.64 2.05 -7.91
C GLU A 93 -7.53 0.61 -7.42
N GLU A 94 -7.12 0.44 -6.16
CA GLU A 94 -7.00 -0.88 -5.55
C GLU A 94 -8.37 -1.52 -5.32
N LEU A 95 -9.36 -0.75 -4.85
CA LEU A 95 -10.72 -1.23 -4.68
C LEU A 95 -11.37 -1.59 -6.02
N ALA A 96 -11.19 -0.73 -7.04
CA ALA A 96 -11.67 -0.99 -8.40
C ALA A 96 -11.10 -2.31 -8.95
N GLU A 97 -9.82 -2.55 -8.74
CA GLU A 97 -9.14 -3.78 -9.15
C GLU A 97 -9.60 -4.99 -8.34
N ALA A 98 -9.71 -4.86 -7.01
CA ALA A 98 -10.15 -5.95 -6.13
C ALA A 98 -11.57 -6.44 -6.44
N PHE A 99 -12.46 -5.50 -6.78
CA PHE A 99 -13.85 -5.79 -7.10
C PHE A 99 -14.14 -5.95 -8.60
N GLY A 100 -13.14 -5.73 -9.46
CA GLY A 100 -13.25 -5.92 -10.90
C GLY A 100 -14.20 -4.93 -11.59
N ILE A 101 -14.35 -3.72 -11.05
CA ILE A 101 -15.18 -2.66 -11.64
C ILE A 101 -14.33 -1.45 -12.06
N PRO A 102 -14.81 -0.63 -13.02
CA PRO A 102 -14.09 0.57 -13.43
C PRO A 102 -13.85 1.55 -12.25
N PRO A 103 -12.67 2.19 -12.17
CA PRO A 103 -12.34 3.15 -11.12
C PRO A 103 -13.37 4.28 -10.95
N GLU A 104 -13.96 4.74 -12.05
CA GLU A 104 -14.99 5.79 -12.01
C GLU A 104 -16.31 5.32 -11.34
N LYS A 105 -16.68 4.05 -11.52
CA LYS A 105 -17.81 3.46 -10.80
C LYS A 105 -17.49 3.33 -9.31
N MET A 106 -16.31 2.80 -8.97
CA MET A 106 -15.86 2.67 -7.58
C MET A 106 -15.83 4.04 -6.89
N LYS A 107 -15.31 5.06 -7.55
CA LYS A 107 -15.25 6.43 -7.04
C LYS A 107 -16.63 7.01 -6.68
N LYS A 108 -17.65 6.71 -7.50
CA LYS A 108 -19.03 7.13 -7.21
C LYS A 108 -19.57 6.46 -5.95
N ILE A 109 -19.34 5.16 -5.80
CA ILE A 109 -19.76 4.39 -4.63
C ILE A 109 -19.08 4.95 -3.35
N LEU A 110 -17.76 5.12 -3.41
CA LEU A 110 -17.00 5.63 -2.26
C LEU A 110 -17.41 7.04 -1.86
N LYS A 111 -17.70 7.93 -2.82
CA LYS A 111 -18.25 9.26 -2.53
C LYS A 111 -19.58 9.19 -1.78
N GLU A 112 -20.46 8.29 -2.17
CA GLU A 112 -21.75 8.09 -1.51
C GLU A 112 -21.55 7.56 -0.08
N LEU A 113 -20.65 6.59 0.11
CA LEU A 113 -20.33 6.05 1.44
C LEU A 113 -19.69 7.09 2.36
N VAL A 114 -18.85 7.99 1.81
CA VAL A 114 -18.30 9.13 2.56
C VAL A 114 -19.39 10.13 2.92
N ARG A 115 -20.32 10.44 1.99
CA ARG A 115 -21.46 11.33 2.25
C ARG A 115 -22.37 10.81 3.36
N ARG A 116 -22.49 9.49 3.47
CA ARG A 116 -23.25 8.80 4.54
C ARG A 116 -22.43 8.57 5.81
N GLU A 117 -21.24 9.18 5.91
CA GLU A 117 -20.32 9.10 7.04
C GLU A 117 -19.84 7.68 7.41
N LEU A 118 -20.05 6.71 6.52
CA LEU A 118 -19.57 5.33 6.70
C LEU A 118 -18.06 5.19 6.48
N LEU A 119 -17.51 6.04 5.62
CA LEU A 119 -16.10 6.07 5.29
C LEU A 119 -15.49 7.45 5.52
N LYS A 120 -14.20 7.47 5.85
CA LYS A 120 -13.36 8.68 5.82
C LYS A 120 -12.26 8.52 4.78
N GLY A 121 -12.04 9.58 3.97
CA GLY A 121 -10.90 9.68 3.06
C GLY A 121 -9.71 10.33 3.74
N HIS A 122 -8.53 9.78 3.55
CA HIS A 122 -7.27 10.28 4.08
C HIS A 122 -6.21 10.38 2.99
N PHE A 123 -5.56 11.54 2.86
CA PHE A 123 -4.45 11.72 1.93
C PHE A 123 -3.18 11.05 2.46
N PHE A 124 -2.58 10.21 1.60
CA PHE A 124 -1.24 9.68 1.82
C PHE A 124 -0.45 9.75 0.52
N GLY A 125 0.60 10.55 0.51
CA GLY A 125 1.31 10.91 -0.72
C GLY A 125 0.39 11.65 -1.69
N ARG A 126 0.26 11.13 -2.92
CA ARG A 126 -0.60 11.68 -3.97
C ARG A 126 -1.95 10.98 -4.11
N ARG A 127 -2.32 10.11 -3.17
CA ARG A 127 -3.53 9.28 -3.25
C ARG A 127 -4.43 9.51 -2.05
N ILE A 128 -5.73 9.32 -2.27
CA ILE A 128 -6.72 9.26 -1.21
C ILE A 128 -6.93 7.79 -0.85
N PHE A 129 -6.73 7.47 0.42
CA PHE A 129 -7.06 6.17 0.99
C PHE A 129 -8.36 6.29 1.76
N TYR A 130 -9.25 5.34 1.54
CA TYR A 130 -10.52 5.23 2.23
C TYR A 130 -10.41 4.22 3.37
N ARG A 131 -11.02 4.54 4.49
CA ARG A 131 -11.14 3.66 5.67
C ARG A 131 -12.51 3.79 6.28
N ILE A 132 -12.90 2.82 7.08
CA ILE A 132 -14.12 2.91 7.87
C ILE A 132 -14.01 4.11 8.81
N ASN A 133 -15.13 4.81 8.98
CA ASN A 133 -15.21 5.89 9.94
C ASN A 133 -15.08 5.32 11.37
N PRO A 134 -14.08 5.73 12.16
CA PRO A 134 -13.87 5.18 13.50
C PRO A 134 -14.90 5.65 14.53
N GLU A 135 -15.80 6.56 14.14
CA GLU A 135 -16.85 7.13 15.00
C GLU A 135 -18.21 6.43 14.82
N LEU A 136 -18.24 5.27 14.10
CA LEU A 136 -19.44 4.43 13.94
C LEU A 136 -19.60 3.45 15.08
#